data_942b987cef3d37e95f168acf6ab74af8
#
_entry.id   942b987cef3d37e95f168acf6ab74af8
#
_cell.length_a   1.000
_cell.length_b   1.000
_cell.length_c   1.000
_cell.angle_alpha   90.00
_cell.angle_beta   90.00
_cell.angle_gamma   90.00
#
_symmetry.space_group_name_H-M   'P 1'
#
loop_
_entity.id
_entity.type
_entity.pdbx_description
1 polymer ?
#
loop_
_entity_poly.entity_id
_entity_poly.type
_entity_poly.pdbx_seq_one_letter_code
_entity_poly.pdbx_strand_id
1 'polypeptide(L)'
;MSETTSSSVFSDNERINVKEYFFKVVRYVGLFAALTIITGVFFYLLKPYYEFWNRKGAVAQCLCVVGFIVLIFVGVYCKKTKEMTPDLLLKLILIAGYLIRLTYMLCTPVSVRQYDTYNRASTGHETYAWIIYSTGKLPATNDYQFYHPPLNAFVQAMFMHVTNGLTEILQKVFGLGDVIPSKYIAAMPKVTDRYYVGLTEYRYYLYSTTQILSVMWSVITMVALVKTLKLFCLKGYTLAAVSAFVVFFPRHIEFAGQVNNDALTYMFQMLSVYYCLRWWKRGRRLYDLLICALCIGLGMMAKISAAVICIPIGCVFAYEFFREIGKAVSAKKNGESGAWKKVGYMAACYVLFLCICAPIGLWFQVYAYKTFGQKLGFVFSNLNGALGTTHHNWFERLFITFDPNEYFGTLYCQTFCTIKDGVTTHYNNYNLPLFQLRSSLFGEFNTYKGGECFSATAFACGLLSLILVFIMLVYCIVLFFKNGKKMLADEPERKNIAFIAIMTASFLISEFMFYIKMPYACTMDFRYVMPVILGFAMIFYYARRRILAANTEFGNALVFVSTFCVAATISLTTLFYLVCSV
;
A
#
# COMPACT_ATOMS: atom_id res chain seq x y z
N MET A 1 49.82 -21.14 -20.75
CA MET A 1 49.79 -19.74 -20.31
C MET A 1 48.38 -19.24 -20.45
N SER A 2 47.61 -19.31 -19.38
CA SER A 2 46.26 -18.76 -19.28
C SER A 2 46.24 -17.90 -18.01
N GLU A 3 46.23 -16.59 -18.21
CA GLU A 3 46.12 -15.61 -17.13
C GLU A 3 44.78 -15.74 -16.45
N THR A 4 44.79 -16.25 -15.25
CA THR A 4 43.66 -16.19 -14.31
C THR A 4 43.59 -14.79 -13.75
N THR A 5 42.76 -13.94 -14.34
CA THR A 5 42.35 -12.67 -13.74
C THR A 5 41.57 -12.92 -12.45
N SER A 6 42.28 -12.79 -11.34
CA SER A 6 41.67 -12.67 -10.02
C SER A 6 40.88 -11.34 -9.95
N SER A 7 39.60 -11.37 -10.24
CA SER A 7 38.74 -10.22 -10.03
C SER A 7 38.67 -9.91 -8.53
N SER A 8 39.35 -8.85 -8.12
CA SER A 8 39.31 -8.31 -6.77
C SER A 8 37.86 -7.91 -6.40
N VAL A 9 37.29 -8.61 -5.46
CA VAL A 9 35.92 -8.40 -4.95
C VAL A 9 35.74 -7.03 -4.23
N PHE A 10 36.79 -6.21 -4.20
CA PHE A 10 36.82 -4.89 -3.57
C PHE A 10 37.13 -3.73 -4.54
N SER A 11 37.17 -3.94 -5.84
CA SER A 11 37.51 -2.87 -6.79
C SER A 11 36.34 -1.94 -7.17
N ASP A 12 35.13 -2.22 -6.78
CA ASP A 12 34.00 -1.29 -6.93
C ASP A 12 33.68 -0.56 -5.60
N ASN A 13 34.71 -0.09 -4.90
CA ASN A 13 34.58 1.09 -4.08
C ASN A 13 34.39 2.29 -5.03
N GLU A 14 33.22 2.40 -5.66
CA GLU A 14 32.68 3.72 -5.98
C GLU A 14 32.70 4.48 -4.65
N ARG A 15 33.75 5.26 -4.42
CA ARG A 15 33.77 6.25 -3.35
C ARG A 15 32.48 6.99 -3.51
N ILE A 16 31.61 6.86 -2.51
CA ILE A 16 30.32 7.57 -2.52
C ILE A 16 30.71 9.02 -2.76
N ASN A 17 30.39 9.54 -3.94
CA ASN A 17 30.55 10.95 -4.19
C ASN A 17 29.52 11.65 -3.33
N VAL A 18 29.92 11.99 -2.11
CA VAL A 18 29.06 12.58 -1.07
C VAL A 18 28.32 13.78 -1.65
N LYS A 19 29.00 14.56 -2.52
CA LYS A 19 28.41 15.71 -3.21
C LYS A 19 27.27 15.28 -4.16
N GLU A 20 27.48 14.25 -4.97
CA GLU A 20 26.44 13.73 -5.87
C GLU A 20 25.26 13.14 -5.09
N TYR A 21 25.55 12.42 -4.02
CA TYR A 21 24.51 11.85 -3.14
C TYR A 21 23.72 12.96 -2.45
N PHE A 22 24.39 13.98 -1.95
CA PHE A 22 23.77 15.16 -1.35
C PHE A 22 22.82 15.84 -2.35
N PHE A 23 23.27 16.13 -3.58
CA PHE A 23 22.41 16.72 -4.60
C PHE A 23 21.23 15.83 -4.99
N LYS A 24 21.40 14.51 -5.03
CA LYS A 24 20.27 13.58 -5.23
C LYS A 24 19.25 13.67 -4.11
N VAL A 25 19.68 13.68 -2.85
CA VAL A 25 18.80 13.82 -1.69
C VAL A 25 18.06 15.16 -1.74
N VAL A 26 18.79 16.26 -1.94
CA VAL A 26 18.19 17.61 -2.06
C VAL A 26 17.16 17.66 -3.19
N ARG A 27 17.44 17.07 -4.34
CA ARG A 27 16.49 16.99 -5.47
C ARG A 27 15.23 16.21 -5.11
N TYR A 28 15.35 15.06 -4.43
CA TYR A 28 14.17 14.28 -4.03
C TYR A 28 13.37 14.98 -2.94
N VAL A 29 14.03 15.58 -1.95
CA VAL A 29 13.37 16.38 -0.91
C VAL A 29 12.68 17.60 -1.53
N GLY A 30 13.35 18.30 -2.44
CA GLY A 30 12.77 19.44 -3.15
C GLY A 30 11.56 19.05 -4.01
N LEU A 31 11.63 17.93 -4.72
CA LEU A 31 10.50 17.41 -5.50
C LEU A 31 9.33 17.00 -4.59
N PHE A 32 9.63 16.36 -3.47
CA PHE A 32 8.61 16.00 -2.49
C PHE A 32 7.94 17.23 -1.89
N ALA A 33 8.73 18.23 -1.48
CA ALA A 33 8.21 19.49 -0.95
C ALA A 33 7.35 20.23 -2.00
N ALA A 34 7.83 20.35 -3.24
CA ALA A 34 7.07 20.96 -4.33
C ALA A 34 5.73 20.23 -4.58
N LEU A 35 5.74 18.90 -4.61
CA LEU A 35 4.53 18.12 -4.81
C LEU A 35 3.57 18.25 -3.62
N THR A 36 4.09 18.32 -2.40
CA THR A 36 3.28 18.58 -1.19
C THR A 36 2.64 19.96 -1.24
N ILE A 37 3.38 20.99 -1.64
CA ILE A 37 2.86 22.35 -1.82
C ILE A 37 1.77 22.37 -2.89
N ILE A 38 2.02 21.77 -4.05
CA ILE A 38 1.02 21.69 -5.14
C ILE A 38 -0.25 20.98 -4.66
N THR A 39 -0.10 19.85 -3.97
CA THR A 39 -1.23 19.11 -3.38
C THR A 39 -1.99 19.96 -2.36
N GLY A 40 -1.26 20.69 -1.51
CA GLY A 40 -1.83 21.63 -0.54
C GLY A 40 -2.59 22.78 -1.19
N VAL A 41 -2.05 23.38 -2.26
CA VAL A 41 -2.73 24.42 -3.03
C VAL A 41 -4.04 23.89 -3.64
N PHE A 42 -4.01 22.71 -4.26
CA PHE A 42 -5.24 22.09 -4.78
C PHE A 42 -6.23 21.75 -3.68
N PHE A 43 -5.75 21.21 -2.55
CA PHE A 43 -6.59 20.97 -1.37
C PHE A 43 -7.28 22.27 -0.95
N TYR A 44 -6.51 23.33 -0.76
CA TYR A 44 -7.02 24.59 -0.27
C TYR A 44 -8.02 25.27 -1.21
N LEU A 45 -7.76 25.25 -2.52
CA LEU A 45 -8.59 25.90 -3.53
C LEU A 45 -9.83 25.08 -3.90
N LEU A 46 -9.68 23.77 -3.99
CA LEU A 46 -10.66 22.90 -4.62
C LEU A 46 -11.28 21.87 -3.68
N LYS A 47 -10.70 21.62 -2.48
CA LYS A 47 -11.32 20.68 -1.56
C LYS A 47 -12.77 21.10 -1.35
N PRO A 48 -13.72 20.28 -1.81
CA PRO A 48 -15.10 20.65 -1.72
C PRO A 48 -15.49 20.73 -0.27
N TYR A 49 -16.36 21.62 -0.01
CA TYR A 49 -17.20 21.54 1.13
C TYR A 49 -17.92 20.20 1.07
N TYR A 50 -18.24 19.67 2.19
CA TYR A 50 -18.75 18.32 2.41
C TYR A 50 -19.83 17.81 1.44
N GLU A 51 -20.52 18.69 0.75
CA GLU A 51 -21.53 18.29 -0.21
C GLU A 51 -20.87 17.81 -1.52
N PHE A 52 -21.04 16.54 -1.79
CA PHE A 52 -20.46 15.80 -2.91
C PHE A 52 -20.65 16.46 -4.28
N TRP A 53 -21.78 17.06 -4.51
CA TRP A 53 -22.17 17.74 -5.76
C TRP A 53 -21.99 19.25 -5.69
N ASN A 54 -21.22 19.76 -4.76
CA ASN A 54 -20.95 21.19 -4.79
C ASN A 54 -20.10 21.57 -6.01
N ARG A 55 -20.17 22.84 -6.37
CA ARG A 55 -19.48 23.36 -7.57
C ARG A 55 -17.97 23.08 -7.58
N LYS A 56 -17.33 23.03 -6.41
CA LYS A 56 -15.89 22.82 -6.32
C LYS A 56 -15.49 21.35 -6.54
N GLY A 57 -16.29 20.41 -6.07
CA GLY A 57 -16.10 18.98 -6.37
C GLY A 57 -16.23 18.72 -7.86
N ALA A 58 -17.27 19.30 -8.49
CA ALA A 58 -17.44 19.22 -9.95
C ALA A 58 -16.24 19.82 -10.70
N VAL A 59 -15.71 20.98 -10.25
CA VAL A 59 -14.51 21.58 -10.84
C VAL A 59 -13.30 20.67 -10.70
N ALA A 60 -13.07 20.07 -9.52
CA ALA A 60 -11.96 19.14 -9.30
C ALA A 60 -12.05 17.92 -10.23
N GLN A 61 -13.26 17.34 -10.38
CA GLN A 61 -13.50 16.24 -11.30
C GLN A 61 -13.27 16.65 -12.76
N CYS A 62 -13.80 17.80 -13.18
CA CYS A 62 -13.57 18.33 -14.53
C CYS A 62 -12.07 18.54 -14.82
N LEU A 63 -11.33 19.13 -13.89
CA LEU A 63 -9.88 19.32 -14.04
C LEU A 63 -9.14 17.99 -14.15
N CYS A 64 -9.56 16.99 -13.41
CA CYS A 64 -8.98 15.65 -13.51
C CYS A 64 -9.29 15.02 -14.87
N VAL A 65 -10.54 15.07 -15.32
CA VAL A 65 -10.95 14.55 -16.64
C VAL A 65 -10.18 15.26 -17.75
N VAL A 66 -10.07 16.60 -17.70
CA VAL A 66 -9.27 17.37 -18.65
C VAL A 66 -7.80 16.94 -18.59
N GLY A 67 -7.23 16.77 -17.39
CA GLY A 67 -5.86 16.27 -17.23
C GLY A 67 -5.65 14.89 -17.88
N PHE A 68 -6.59 13.95 -17.71
CA PHE A 68 -6.55 12.65 -18.38
C PHE A 68 -6.69 12.77 -19.91
N ILE A 69 -7.59 13.62 -20.40
CA ILE A 69 -7.74 13.88 -21.84
C ILE A 69 -6.42 14.40 -22.41
N VAL A 70 -5.80 15.40 -21.76
CA VAL A 70 -4.50 15.93 -22.18
C VAL A 70 -3.43 14.83 -22.20
N LEU A 71 -3.36 13.98 -21.16
CA LEU A 71 -2.42 12.85 -21.12
C LEU A 71 -2.66 11.85 -22.26
N ILE A 72 -3.93 11.57 -22.59
CA ILE A 72 -4.29 10.71 -23.72
C ILE A 72 -3.85 11.35 -25.03
N PHE A 73 -4.13 12.66 -25.24
CA PHE A 73 -3.70 13.39 -26.45
C PHE A 73 -2.19 13.38 -26.60
N VAL A 74 -1.44 13.70 -25.54
CA VAL A 74 0.03 13.61 -25.54
C VAL A 74 0.48 12.20 -25.89
N GLY A 75 -0.13 11.18 -25.30
CA GLY A 75 0.17 9.78 -25.59
C GLY A 75 -0.08 9.41 -27.05
N VAL A 76 -1.23 9.81 -27.62
CA VAL A 76 -1.58 9.55 -29.02
C VAL A 76 -0.64 10.33 -29.97
N TYR A 77 -0.35 11.60 -29.69
CA TYR A 77 0.57 12.41 -30.46
C TYR A 77 1.96 11.76 -30.51
N CYS A 78 2.55 11.48 -29.35
CA CYS A 78 3.87 10.84 -29.26
C CYS A 78 3.90 9.45 -29.94
N LYS A 79 2.78 8.69 -29.90
CA LYS A 79 2.67 7.43 -30.63
C LYS A 79 2.68 7.63 -32.15
N LYS A 80 1.95 8.65 -32.66
CA LYS A 80 1.89 8.97 -34.09
C LYS A 80 3.22 9.48 -34.61
N THR A 81 3.93 10.31 -33.85
CA THR A 81 5.26 10.84 -34.21
C THR A 81 6.38 9.84 -33.95
N LYS A 82 6.07 8.63 -33.45
CA LYS A 82 7.03 7.61 -33.00
C LYS A 82 7.95 8.05 -31.84
N GLU A 83 7.59 9.11 -31.13
CA GLU A 83 8.33 9.63 -29.98
C GLU A 83 7.94 8.95 -28.66
N MET A 84 6.93 8.07 -28.67
CA MET A 84 6.51 7.33 -27.47
C MET A 84 7.58 6.31 -27.07
N THR A 85 8.40 6.72 -26.12
CA THR A 85 9.35 5.82 -25.48
C THR A 85 8.74 5.13 -24.25
N PRO A 86 9.24 3.96 -23.84
CA PRO A 86 8.80 3.31 -22.61
C PRO A 86 8.98 4.19 -21.36
N ASP A 87 10.02 5.01 -21.32
CA ASP A 87 10.26 5.91 -20.19
C ASP A 87 9.26 7.08 -20.17
N LEU A 88 8.87 7.61 -21.33
CA LEU A 88 7.81 8.61 -21.42
C LEU A 88 6.48 8.02 -20.96
N LEU A 89 6.13 6.83 -21.47
CA LEU A 89 4.92 6.13 -21.04
C LEU A 89 4.89 5.91 -19.52
N LEU A 90 6.01 5.48 -18.93
CA LEU A 90 6.11 5.30 -17.49
C LEU A 90 5.90 6.61 -16.71
N LYS A 91 6.45 7.73 -17.20
CA LYS A 91 6.20 9.05 -16.60
C LYS A 91 4.74 9.46 -16.68
N LEU A 92 4.09 9.23 -17.83
CA LEU A 92 2.65 9.51 -18.01
C LEU A 92 1.80 8.68 -17.06
N ILE A 93 2.12 7.40 -16.86
CA ILE A 93 1.46 6.51 -15.89
C ILE A 93 1.60 7.06 -14.46
N LEU A 94 2.78 7.52 -14.07
CA LEU A 94 3.01 8.08 -12.73
C LEU A 94 2.26 9.41 -12.53
N ILE A 95 2.24 10.28 -13.54
CA ILE A 95 1.47 11.54 -13.50
C ILE A 95 -0.03 11.24 -13.40
N ALA A 96 -0.55 10.34 -14.22
CA ALA A 96 -1.95 9.92 -14.16
C ALA A 96 -2.29 9.29 -12.80
N GLY A 97 -1.38 8.47 -12.26
CA GLY A 97 -1.51 7.89 -10.92
C GLY A 97 -1.55 8.94 -9.81
N TYR A 98 -0.79 10.03 -9.94
CA TYR A 98 -0.89 11.17 -9.02
C TYR A 98 -2.21 11.92 -9.18
N LEU A 99 -2.61 12.24 -10.41
CA LEU A 99 -3.84 12.99 -10.69
C LEU A 99 -5.09 12.28 -10.15
N ILE A 100 -5.19 10.96 -10.29
CA ILE A 100 -6.33 10.23 -9.75
C ILE A 100 -6.35 10.28 -8.22
N ARG A 101 -5.21 10.17 -7.55
CA ARG A 101 -5.12 10.27 -6.09
C ARG A 101 -5.47 11.64 -5.57
N LEU A 102 -4.98 12.67 -6.26
CA LEU A 102 -5.32 14.06 -5.96
C LEU A 102 -6.83 14.29 -6.08
N THR A 103 -7.43 13.84 -7.19
CA THR A 103 -8.89 13.98 -7.40
C THR A 103 -9.67 13.20 -6.36
N TYR A 104 -9.28 11.96 -6.10
CA TYR A 104 -9.95 11.14 -5.10
C TYR A 104 -9.92 11.80 -3.71
N MET A 105 -8.77 12.32 -3.28
CA MET A 105 -8.63 13.08 -2.03
C MET A 105 -9.51 14.33 -2.04
N LEU A 106 -9.53 15.09 -3.14
CA LEU A 106 -10.31 16.33 -3.24
C LEU A 106 -11.83 16.06 -3.17
N CYS A 107 -12.29 14.95 -3.73
CA CYS A 107 -13.72 14.61 -3.80
C CYS A 107 -14.20 13.71 -2.64
N THR A 108 -13.30 13.24 -1.78
CA THR A 108 -13.66 12.31 -0.69
C THR A 108 -13.46 12.99 0.66
N PRO A 109 -14.53 13.18 1.46
CA PRO A 109 -14.41 13.68 2.83
C PRO A 109 -13.56 12.73 3.69
N VAL A 110 -12.86 13.28 4.67
CA VAL A 110 -11.92 12.55 5.52
C VAL A 110 -12.54 11.38 6.29
N SER A 111 -13.83 11.45 6.57
CA SER A 111 -14.59 10.44 7.33
C SER A 111 -15.27 9.39 6.45
N VAL A 112 -15.34 9.63 5.14
CA VAL A 112 -15.97 8.69 4.22
C VAL A 112 -15.04 7.51 3.97
N ARG A 113 -15.59 6.31 3.98
CA ARG A 113 -14.89 5.02 3.82
C ARG A 113 -13.87 4.69 4.92
N GLN A 114 -13.98 5.35 6.07
CA GLN A 114 -13.13 5.12 7.21
C GLN A 114 -13.91 5.35 8.51
N TYR A 115 -14.44 4.27 9.09
CA TYR A 115 -15.31 4.32 10.27
C TYR A 115 -14.57 4.68 11.56
N ASP A 116 -13.28 4.35 11.60
CA ASP A 116 -12.41 4.52 12.77
C ASP A 116 -11.75 5.90 12.85
N THR A 117 -12.11 6.82 11.95
CA THR A 117 -11.66 8.21 11.99
C THR A 117 -12.19 8.90 13.26
N TYR A 118 -13.51 8.84 13.45
CA TYR A 118 -14.22 9.39 14.60
C TYR A 118 -14.97 8.28 15.31
N ASN A 119 -14.97 8.30 16.62
CA ASN A 119 -15.69 7.34 17.45
C ASN A 119 -16.50 8.09 18.52
N ARG A 120 -17.68 7.58 18.87
CA ARG A 120 -18.53 8.10 19.96
C ARG A 120 -17.79 8.28 21.29
N ALA A 121 -16.84 7.39 21.59
CA ALA A 121 -16.03 7.45 22.79
C ALA A 121 -14.82 8.40 22.63
N SER A 122 -14.74 9.17 21.54
CA SER A 122 -13.59 10.06 21.25
C SER A 122 -12.24 9.33 21.28
N THR A 123 -12.17 8.14 20.71
CA THR A 123 -10.98 7.28 20.66
C THR A 123 -10.56 6.89 19.25
N GLY A 124 -11.05 7.59 18.22
CA GLY A 124 -10.71 7.37 16.82
C GLY A 124 -9.31 7.90 16.44
N HIS A 125 -8.91 7.68 15.19
CA HIS A 125 -7.63 8.18 14.66
C HIS A 125 -7.51 9.70 14.75
N GLU A 126 -8.60 10.43 14.52
CA GLU A 126 -8.64 11.87 14.65
C GLU A 126 -8.32 12.31 16.08
N THR A 127 -9.00 11.72 17.06
CA THR A 127 -8.78 12.07 18.47
C THR A 127 -7.37 11.72 18.93
N TYR A 128 -6.79 10.64 18.41
CA TYR A 128 -5.40 10.31 18.69
C TYR A 128 -4.46 11.42 18.22
N ALA A 129 -4.59 11.88 16.97
CA ALA A 129 -3.79 12.98 16.44
C ALA A 129 -4.05 14.29 17.20
N TRP A 130 -5.32 14.57 17.54
CA TRP A 130 -5.72 15.76 18.29
C TRP A 130 -5.13 15.80 19.69
N ILE A 131 -5.11 14.70 20.45
CA ILE A 131 -4.49 14.64 21.78
C ILE A 131 -3.01 15.00 21.67
N ILE A 132 -2.29 14.42 20.71
CA ILE A 132 -0.87 14.74 20.53
C ILE A 132 -0.70 16.22 20.11
N TYR A 133 -1.53 16.71 19.18
CA TYR A 133 -1.50 18.11 18.75
C TYR A 133 -1.73 19.09 19.90
N SER A 134 -2.75 18.85 20.73
CA SER A 134 -3.17 19.80 21.76
C SER A 134 -2.37 19.70 23.06
N THR A 135 -1.85 18.51 23.39
CA THR A 135 -1.19 18.27 24.69
C THR A 135 0.29 17.92 24.59
N GLY A 136 0.79 17.56 23.39
CA GLY A 136 2.14 17.02 23.22
C GLY A 136 2.36 15.63 23.85
N LYS A 137 1.29 14.95 24.31
CA LYS A 137 1.38 13.68 25.04
C LYS A 137 0.64 12.57 24.31
N LEU A 138 1.03 11.34 24.58
CA LEU A 138 0.27 10.16 24.17
C LEU A 138 -1.03 10.06 24.97
N PRO A 139 -2.08 9.40 24.43
CA PRO A 139 -3.30 9.10 25.19
C PRO A 139 -3.00 8.36 26.50
N ALA A 140 -3.80 8.66 27.53
CA ALA A 140 -3.67 8.03 28.84
C ALA A 140 -4.23 6.60 28.90
N THR A 141 -4.92 6.15 27.84
CA THR A 141 -5.53 4.81 27.72
C THR A 141 -5.08 4.17 26.41
N ASN A 142 -5.32 2.86 26.28
CA ASN A 142 -5.08 2.11 25.05
C ASN A 142 -6.39 1.69 24.36
N ASP A 143 -7.45 2.43 24.57
CA ASP A 143 -8.79 2.13 24.05
C ASP A 143 -8.86 2.36 22.54
N TYR A 144 -9.61 1.50 21.86
CA TYR A 144 -9.92 1.56 20.44
C TYR A 144 -8.68 1.84 19.57
N GLN A 145 -8.53 3.00 18.90
CA GLN A 145 -7.38 3.27 18.04
C GLN A 145 -6.09 3.62 18.81
N PHE A 146 -6.19 3.92 20.10
CA PHE A 146 -5.02 4.30 20.92
C PHE A 146 -4.06 3.15 21.21
N TYR A 147 -4.48 1.89 21.00
CA TYR A 147 -3.58 0.74 21.12
C TYR A 147 -2.56 0.65 19.98
N HIS A 148 -2.75 1.38 18.91
CA HIS A 148 -1.81 1.41 17.80
C HIS A 148 -0.55 2.23 18.12
N PRO A 149 0.62 1.86 17.52
CA PRO A 149 1.81 2.69 17.61
C PRO A 149 1.56 4.11 17.08
N PRO A 150 2.19 5.15 17.68
CA PRO A 150 1.78 6.53 17.54
C PRO A 150 2.33 7.26 16.30
N LEU A 151 3.19 6.67 15.48
CA LEU A 151 3.91 7.42 14.43
C LEU A 151 2.95 8.14 13.46
N ASN A 152 1.87 7.47 13.03
CA ASN A 152 0.91 8.12 12.12
C ASN A 152 0.23 9.33 12.80
N ALA A 153 -0.27 9.15 14.03
CA ALA A 153 -0.91 10.21 14.78
C ALA A 153 0.06 11.38 15.09
N PHE A 154 1.33 11.04 15.38
CA PHE A 154 2.37 12.05 15.60
C PHE A 154 2.65 12.87 14.34
N VAL A 155 2.83 12.23 13.18
CA VAL A 155 3.07 12.94 11.90
C VAL A 155 1.87 13.80 11.53
N GLN A 156 0.65 13.30 11.75
CA GLN A 156 -0.58 14.07 11.54
C GLN A 156 -0.63 15.29 12.47
N ALA A 157 -0.35 15.14 13.76
CA ALA A 157 -0.31 16.24 14.71
C ALA A 157 0.73 17.32 14.31
N MET A 158 1.93 16.91 13.92
CA MET A 158 2.96 17.82 13.41
C MET A 158 2.50 18.57 12.16
N PHE A 159 1.83 17.88 11.24
CA PHE A 159 1.29 18.50 10.02
C PHE A 159 0.14 19.48 10.34
N MET A 160 -0.69 19.17 11.33
CA MET A 160 -1.72 20.09 11.83
C MET A 160 -1.10 21.37 12.39
N HIS A 161 0.02 21.31 13.13
CA HIS A 161 0.75 22.51 13.57
C HIS A 161 1.26 23.35 12.39
N VAL A 162 1.84 22.72 11.37
CA VAL A 162 2.28 23.41 10.14
C VAL A 162 1.10 24.07 9.45
N THR A 163 -0.02 23.37 9.29
CA THR A 163 -1.22 23.91 8.65
C THR A 163 -1.81 25.05 9.45
N ASN A 164 -1.87 24.92 10.78
CA ASN A 164 -2.34 25.99 11.68
C ASN A 164 -1.48 27.26 11.52
N GLY A 165 -0.15 27.12 11.61
CA GLY A 165 0.77 28.25 11.47
C GLY A 165 0.67 28.93 10.10
N LEU A 166 0.55 28.14 9.02
CA LEU A 166 0.32 28.70 7.67
C LEU A 166 -1.03 29.44 7.59
N THR A 167 -2.08 28.90 8.18
CA THR A 167 -3.40 29.54 8.22
C THR A 167 -3.34 30.87 8.95
N GLU A 168 -2.69 30.95 10.09
CA GLU A 168 -2.50 32.19 10.85
C GLU A 168 -1.69 33.24 10.06
N ILE A 169 -0.64 32.82 9.36
CA ILE A 169 0.17 33.72 8.50
C ILE A 169 -0.70 34.27 7.37
N LEU A 170 -1.44 33.40 6.67
CA LEU A 170 -2.30 33.82 5.57
C LEU A 170 -3.41 34.79 6.04
N GLN A 171 -3.98 34.56 7.22
CA GLN A 171 -4.96 35.46 7.81
C GLN A 171 -4.36 36.83 8.12
N LYS A 172 -3.17 36.86 8.73
CA LYS A 172 -2.50 38.12 9.10
C LYS A 172 -2.00 38.93 7.88
N VAL A 173 -1.44 38.24 6.88
CA VAL A 173 -0.82 38.89 5.71
C VAL A 173 -1.85 39.30 4.64
N PHE A 174 -2.84 38.47 4.41
CA PHE A 174 -3.80 38.65 3.31
C PHE A 174 -5.21 39.06 3.77
N GLY A 175 -5.41 39.29 5.07
CA GLY A 175 -6.72 39.65 5.59
C GLY A 175 -7.81 38.61 5.35
N LEU A 176 -7.41 37.34 5.13
CA LEU A 176 -8.31 36.22 4.82
C LEU A 176 -9.02 35.69 6.09
N GLY A 177 -9.28 36.56 7.09
CA GLY A 177 -9.83 36.28 8.40
C GLY A 177 -10.77 35.09 8.40
N ASP A 178 -12.02 35.23 8.48
CA ASP A 178 -13.00 34.13 8.71
C ASP A 178 -13.31 33.21 7.53
N VAL A 179 -12.60 33.38 6.40
CA VAL A 179 -12.93 32.64 5.16
C VAL A 179 -12.66 31.13 5.26
N ILE A 180 -11.69 30.71 6.08
CA ILE A 180 -11.28 29.29 6.16
C ILE A 180 -12.19 28.49 7.09
N PRO A 181 -12.44 28.92 8.33
CA PRO A 181 -13.37 28.22 9.23
C PRO A 181 -14.81 28.18 8.68
N SER A 182 -15.34 29.32 8.23
CA SER A 182 -16.71 29.41 7.72
C SER A 182 -16.98 28.53 6.49
N LYS A 183 -15.95 28.30 5.68
CA LYS A 183 -16.03 27.37 4.55
C LYS A 183 -16.17 25.90 4.97
N TYR A 184 -15.60 25.53 6.11
CA TYR A 184 -15.67 24.16 6.65
C TYR A 184 -16.88 23.95 7.54
N ILE A 185 -17.48 25.02 8.09
CA ILE A 185 -18.75 24.98 8.79
C ILE A 185 -19.87 24.41 7.90
N ALA A 186 -19.97 24.91 6.68
CA ALA A 186 -20.92 24.41 5.70
C ALA A 186 -20.63 22.98 5.23
N ALA A 187 -19.40 22.51 5.45
CA ALA A 187 -18.91 21.21 5.03
C ALA A 187 -18.94 20.13 6.11
N MET A 188 -19.20 20.51 7.36
CA MET A 188 -19.41 19.49 8.40
C MET A 188 -20.65 18.67 8.08
N PRO A 189 -20.60 17.35 8.19
CA PRO A 189 -21.79 16.53 8.15
C PRO A 189 -22.76 17.14 9.14
N LYS A 190 -23.99 17.47 8.67
CA LYS A 190 -25.05 17.90 9.56
C LYS A 190 -25.13 16.87 10.67
N VAL A 191 -24.77 17.29 11.87
CA VAL A 191 -24.43 16.45 13.04
C VAL A 191 -25.66 15.75 13.61
N THR A 192 -26.46 15.15 12.77
CA THR A 192 -27.38 14.09 13.17
C THR A 192 -26.65 12.76 13.34
N ASP A 193 -25.38 12.70 12.87
CA ASP A 193 -24.60 11.48 12.96
C ASP A 193 -23.87 11.41 14.32
N ARG A 194 -24.16 10.36 15.05
CA ARG A 194 -23.65 10.04 16.38
C ARG A 194 -22.12 10.00 16.51
N TYR A 195 -21.40 10.05 15.37
CA TYR A 195 -19.95 9.91 15.29
C TYR A 195 -19.19 11.24 15.43
N TYR A 196 -19.87 12.38 15.35
CA TYR A 196 -19.21 13.71 15.32
C TYR A 196 -19.44 14.57 16.57
N VAL A 197 -19.96 13.99 17.63
CA VAL A 197 -20.24 14.71 18.88
C VAL A 197 -18.96 15.30 19.45
N GLY A 198 -18.94 16.63 19.64
CA GLY A 198 -17.82 17.37 20.22
C GLY A 198 -16.70 17.74 19.23
N LEU A 199 -16.88 17.50 17.94
CA LEU A 199 -15.94 17.94 16.92
C LEU A 199 -16.24 19.40 16.56
N THR A 200 -15.25 20.28 16.73
CA THR A 200 -15.34 21.66 16.23
C THR A 200 -14.95 21.72 14.76
N GLU A 201 -15.50 22.69 14.03
CA GLU A 201 -15.24 22.92 12.61
C GLU A 201 -13.75 23.10 12.33
N TYR A 202 -13.09 23.85 13.21
CA TYR A 202 -11.65 24.07 13.09
C TYR A 202 -10.83 22.77 13.26
N ARG A 203 -11.20 21.94 14.20
CA ARG A 203 -10.59 20.65 14.44
C ARG A 203 -10.80 19.72 13.23
N TYR A 204 -12.01 19.71 12.68
CA TYR A 204 -12.32 18.97 11.45
C TYR A 204 -11.48 19.46 10.26
N TYR A 205 -11.35 20.78 10.10
CA TYR A 205 -10.50 21.39 9.09
C TYR A 205 -9.05 20.94 9.21
N LEU A 206 -8.44 21.14 10.37
CA LEU A 206 -7.04 20.75 10.58
C LEU A 206 -6.80 19.28 10.29
N TYR A 207 -7.68 18.42 10.78
CA TYR A 207 -7.54 16.99 10.52
C TYR A 207 -7.74 16.62 9.04
N SER A 208 -8.67 17.28 8.36
CA SER A 208 -8.89 17.05 6.91
C SER A 208 -7.65 17.36 6.07
N THR A 209 -6.82 18.32 6.49
CA THR A 209 -5.56 18.64 5.79
C THR A 209 -4.58 17.47 5.79
N THR A 210 -4.68 16.56 6.75
CA THR A 210 -3.80 15.38 6.85
C THR A 210 -4.00 14.38 5.72
N GLN A 211 -5.10 14.47 4.93
CA GLN A 211 -5.26 13.70 3.69
C GLN A 211 -4.16 14.02 2.66
N ILE A 212 -3.56 15.21 2.70
CA ILE A 212 -2.40 15.57 1.87
C ILE A 212 -1.25 14.60 2.12
N LEU A 213 -1.01 14.23 3.39
CA LEU A 213 0.01 13.23 3.75
C LEU A 213 -0.30 11.87 3.13
N SER A 214 -1.55 11.43 3.16
CA SER A 214 -1.96 10.15 2.58
C SER A 214 -1.72 10.08 1.06
N VAL A 215 -1.98 11.19 0.33
CA VAL A 215 -1.59 11.32 -1.07
C VAL A 215 -0.08 11.16 -1.23
N MET A 216 0.71 11.85 -0.40
CA MET A 216 2.17 11.81 -0.46
C MET A 216 2.73 10.41 -0.16
N TRP A 217 2.20 9.72 0.86
CA TRP A 217 2.57 8.33 1.15
C TRP A 217 2.26 7.40 -0.01
N SER A 218 1.09 7.55 -0.62
CA SER A 218 0.70 6.77 -1.80
C SER A 218 1.59 7.04 -3.01
N VAL A 219 2.02 8.30 -3.24
CA VAL A 219 2.97 8.66 -4.31
C VAL A 219 4.35 8.04 -4.06
N ILE A 220 4.86 8.12 -2.84
CA ILE A 220 6.15 7.48 -2.49
C ILE A 220 6.06 5.97 -2.72
N THR A 221 4.95 5.35 -2.35
CA THR A 221 4.69 3.92 -2.57
C THR A 221 4.70 3.57 -4.05
N MET A 222 4.05 4.37 -4.91
CA MET A 222 4.10 4.17 -6.38
C MET A 222 5.54 4.18 -6.90
N VAL A 223 6.35 5.16 -6.47
CA VAL A 223 7.75 5.27 -6.88
C VAL A 223 8.58 4.08 -6.37
N ALA A 224 8.36 3.65 -5.13
CA ALA A 224 9.02 2.48 -4.54
C ALA A 224 8.68 1.20 -5.31
N LEU A 225 7.40 0.98 -5.64
CA LEU A 225 6.93 -0.15 -6.46
C LEU A 225 7.60 -0.17 -7.83
N VAL A 226 7.59 0.95 -8.56
CA VAL A 226 8.23 1.03 -9.89
C VAL A 226 9.74 0.78 -9.80
N LYS A 227 10.42 1.34 -8.80
CA LYS A 227 11.84 1.06 -8.58
C LYS A 227 12.10 -0.41 -8.23
N THR A 228 11.20 -1.04 -7.50
CA THR A 228 11.27 -2.47 -7.16
C THR A 228 11.09 -3.34 -8.42
N LEU A 229 10.12 -3.00 -9.29
CA LEU A 229 9.94 -3.69 -10.57
C LEU A 229 11.19 -3.62 -11.46
N LYS A 230 11.89 -2.47 -11.47
CA LYS A 230 13.20 -2.34 -12.15
C LYS A 230 14.27 -3.27 -11.58
N LEU A 231 14.27 -3.51 -10.26
CA LEU A 231 15.17 -4.47 -9.62
C LEU A 231 14.85 -5.93 -9.98
N PHE A 232 13.60 -6.23 -10.35
CA PHE A 232 13.22 -7.52 -10.94
C PHE A 232 13.55 -7.65 -12.43
N CYS A 233 14.35 -6.72 -12.96
CA CYS A 233 14.81 -6.67 -14.36
C CYS A 233 13.70 -6.42 -15.39
N LEU A 234 12.54 -5.92 -15.00
CA LEU A 234 11.53 -5.46 -15.95
C LEU A 234 12.03 -4.20 -16.67
N LYS A 235 11.85 -4.18 -17.99
CA LYS A 235 12.31 -3.09 -18.87
C LYS A 235 11.25 -2.76 -19.92
N GLY A 236 11.42 -1.61 -20.55
CA GLY A 236 10.64 -1.22 -21.72
C GLY A 236 9.13 -1.15 -21.41
N TYR A 237 8.32 -1.50 -22.40
CA TYR A 237 6.85 -1.50 -22.29
C TYR A 237 6.31 -2.49 -21.27
N THR A 238 7.03 -3.58 -21.00
CA THR A 238 6.64 -4.53 -19.94
C THR A 238 6.71 -3.88 -18.57
N LEU A 239 7.76 -3.11 -18.28
CA LEU A 239 7.84 -2.33 -17.05
C LEU A 239 6.68 -1.34 -16.96
N ALA A 240 6.37 -0.63 -18.03
CA ALA A 240 5.27 0.33 -18.05
C ALA A 240 3.90 -0.36 -17.79
N ALA A 241 3.63 -1.50 -18.43
CA ALA A 241 2.38 -2.25 -18.25
C ALA A 241 2.21 -2.78 -16.82
N VAL A 242 3.24 -3.41 -16.24
CA VAL A 242 3.19 -3.90 -14.86
C VAL A 242 3.14 -2.73 -13.87
N SER A 243 3.81 -1.60 -14.18
CA SER A 243 3.71 -0.38 -13.39
C SER A 243 2.29 0.20 -13.40
N ALA A 244 1.61 0.20 -14.55
CA ALA A 244 0.21 0.64 -14.63
C ALA A 244 -0.69 -0.19 -13.71
N PHE A 245 -0.53 -1.50 -13.66
CA PHE A 245 -1.29 -2.37 -12.76
C PHE A 245 -1.11 -1.94 -11.28
N VAL A 246 0.13 -1.81 -10.79
CA VAL A 246 0.37 -1.48 -9.38
C VAL A 246 0.04 -0.02 -9.03
N VAL A 247 0.16 0.90 -9.99
CA VAL A 247 -0.16 2.33 -9.84
C VAL A 247 -1.66 2.56 -9.77
N PHE A 248 -2.42 1.91 -10.66
CA PHE A 248 -3.87 2.05 -10.73
C PHE A 248 -4.64 1.00 -9.94
N PHE A 249 -3.95 0.22 -9.11
CA PHE A 249 -4.63 -0.74 -8.25
C PHE A 249 -5.64 -0.04 -7.33
N PRO A 250 -6.93 -0.42 -7.33
CA PRO A 250 -8.00 0.39 -6.76
C PRO A 250 -7.81 0.70 -5.28
N ARG A 251 -7.48 -0.31 -4.48
CA ARG A 251 -7.26 -0.13 -3.04
C ARG A 251 -6.09 0.82 -2.73
N HIS A 252 -5.07 0.85 -3.61
CA HIS A 252 -3.96 1.80 -3.48
C HIS A 252 -4.37 3.24 -3.80
N ILE A 253 -5.35 3.44 -4.68
CA ILE A 253 -5.95 4.78 -4.95
C ILE A 253 -6.74 5.24 -3.73
N GLU A 254 -7.56 4.37 -3.17
CA GLU A 254 -8.41 4.68 -2.03
C GLU A 254 -7.61 5.15 -0.79
N PHE A 255 -6.42 4.62 -0.58
CA PHE A 255 -5.55 5.07 0.52
C PHE A 255 -5.20 6.55 0.46
N ALA A 256 -5.26 7.19 -0.70
CA ALA A 256 -5.01 8.62 -0.82
C ALA A 256 -6.10 9.49 -0.18
N GLY A 257 -7.32 8.97 0.00
CA GLY A 257 -8.41 9.68 0.68
C GLY A 257 -8.54 9.35 2.16
N GLN A 258 -7.86 8.30 2.63
CA GLN A 258 -7.93 7.85 4.02
C GLN A 258 -6.85 8.52 4.87
N VAL A 259 -7.10 8.63 6.18
CA VAL A 259 -6.17 9.23 7.14
C VAL A 259 -5.73 8.25 8.24
N ASN A 260 -6.03 6.96 8.08
CA ASN A 260 -5.57 5.91 8.98
C ASN A 260 -4.06 5.63 8.81
N ASN A 261 -3.55 4.71 9.63
CA ASN A 261 -2.15 4.32 9.62
C ASN A 261 -1.75 3.40 8.45
N ASP A 262 -2.70 2.93 7.63
CA ASP A 262 -2.44 1.92 6.60
C ASP A 262 -1.61 2.46 5.44
N ALA A 263 -1.89 3.68 4.95
CA ALA A 263 -1.13 4.30 3.86
C ALA A 263 0.36 4.48 4.22
N LEU A 264 0.64 4.96 5.43
CA LEU A 264 2.01 5.14 5.94
C LEU A 264 2.71 3.79 6.14
N THR A 265 2.00 2.81 6.67
CA THR A 265 2.50 1.44 6.87
C THR A 265 2.89 0.80 5.54
N TYR A 266 2.02 0.86 4.54
CA TYR A 266 2.27 0.29 3.21
C TYR A 266 3.45 0.97 2.51
N MET A 267 3.60 2.29 2.65
CA MET A 267 4.75 3.02 2.16
C MET A 267 6.07 2.45 2.73
N PHE A 268 6.15 2.29 4.05
CA PHE A 268 7.34 1.77 4.69
C PHE A 268 7.61 0.30 4.35
N GLN A 269 6.58 -0.52 4.21
CA GLN A 269 6.72 -1.89 3.75
C GLN A 269 7.33 -1.94 2.34
N MET A 270 6.85 -1.12 1.41
CA MET A 270 7.37 -1.11 0.03
C MET A 270 8.78 -0.50 -0.07
N LEU A 271 9.09 0.50 0.75
CA LEU A 271 10.45 1.00 0.86
C LEU A 271 11.40 -0.06 1.43
N SER A 272 10.98 -0.83 2.45
CA SER A 272 11.76 -1.93 3.01
C SER A 272 12.07 -3.01 1.96
N VAL A 273 11.06 -3.39 1.17
CA VAL A 273 11.25 -4.32 0.04
C VAL A 273 12.24 -3.77 -0.98
N TYR A 274 12.08 -2.51 -1.37
CA TYR A 274 12.98 -1.87 -2.33
C TYR A 274 14.44 -1.85 -1.85
N TYR A 275 14.68 -1.41 -0.60
CA TYR A 275 16.05 -1.31 -0.07
C TYR A 275 16.66 -2.68 0.24
N CYS A 276 15.86 -3.68 0.69
CA CYS A 276 16.32 -5.06 0.83
C CYS A 276 16.76 -5.64 -0.52
N LEU A 277 15.93 -5.53 -1.55
CA LEU A 277 16.26 -6.03 -2.89
C LEU A 277 17.44 -5.27 -3.52
N ARG A 278 17.54 -3.97 -3.28
CA ARG A 278 18.66 -3.17 -3.73
C ARG A 278 19.96 -3.60 -3.05
N TRP A 279 19.94 -3.82 -1.73
CA TRP A 279 21.04 -4.41 -0.99
C TRP A 279 21.42 -5.78 -1.56
N TRP A 280 20.45 -6.65 -1.75
CA TRP A 280 20.67 -8.00 -2.25
C TRP A 280 21.30 -8.05 -3.64
N LYS A 281 20.85 -7.17 -4.55
CA LYS A 281 21.18 -7.23 -5.98
C LYS A 281 22.30 -6.26 -6.42
N ARG A 282 22.64 -5.26 -5.60
CA ARG A 282 23.58 -4.20 -5.96
C ARG A 282 24.77 -4.08 -4.99
N GLY A 283 25.46 -5.18 -4.74
CA GLY A 283 26.74 -5.17 -4.03
C GLY A 283 26.65 -5.08 -2.51
N ARG A 284 25.49 -5.35 -1.90
CA ARG A 284 25.28 -5.42 -0.43
C ARG A 284 25.77 -4.17 0.33
N ARG A 285 25.45 -3.02 -0.17
CA ARG A 285 25.88 -1.74 0.41
C ARG A 285 25.25 -1.54 1.78
N LEU A 286 26.05 -1.22 2.78
CA LEU A 286 25.60 -1.06 4.17
C LEU A 286 24.47 -0.05 4.31
N TYR A 287 24.53 1.08 3.62
CA TYR A 287 23.48 2.11 3.72
C TYR A 287 22.10 1.61 3.24
N ASP A 288 22.03 0.70 2.26
CA ASP A 288 20.76 0.11 1.82
C ASP A 288 20.16 -0.77 2.94
N LEU A 289 21.02 -1.49 3.65
CA LEU A 289 20.63 -2.30 4.80
C LEU A 289 20.11 -1.42 5.95
N LEU A 290 20.81 -0.32 6.25
CA LEU A 290 20.44 0.60 7.33
C LEU A 290 19.12 1.34 7.03
N ILE A 291 18.91 1.77 5.77
CA ILE A 291 17.63 2.37 5.36
C ILE A 291 16.51 1.33 5.41
N CYS A 292 16.77 0.08 5.03
CA CYS A 292 15.81 -1.01 5.18
C CYS A 292 15.41 -1.19 6.66
N ALA A 293 16.40 -1.22 7.58
CA ALA A 293 16.14 -1.33 9.02
C ALA A 293 15.29 -0.18 9.55
N LEU A 294 15.62 1.05 9.13
CA LEU A 294 14.86 2.25 9.50
C LEU A 294 13.42 2.18 8.98
N CYS A 295 13.22 1.78 7.72
CA CYS A 295 11.89 1.66 7.13
C CYS A 295 11.04 0.59 7.84
N ILE A 296 11.62 -0.56 8.22
CA ILE A 296 10.89 -1.58 8.98
C ILE A 296 10.52 -1.05 10.37
N GLY A 297 11.47 -0.43 11.08
CA GLY A 297 11.23 0.15 12.39
C GLY A 297 10.13 1.20 12.38
N LEU A 298 10.18 2.15 11.44
CA LEU A 298 9.15 3.17 11.25
C LEU A 298 7.81 2.58 10.80
N GLY A 299 7.82 1.56 9.94
CA GLY A 299 6.61 0.84 9.55
C GLY A 299 5.93 0.19 10.74
N MET A 300 6.67 -0.49 11.63
CA MET A 300 6.15 -1.06 12.88
C MET A 300 5.64 0.02 13.84
N MET A 301 6.25 1.20 13.82
CA MET A 301 5.80 2.37 14.58
C MET A 301 4.55 3.05 13.98
N ALA A 302 4.24 2.80 12.71
CA ALA A 302 2.95 3.18 12.12
C ALA A 302 1.86 2.14 12.46
N LYS A 303 2.19 0.85 12.29
CA LYS A 303 1.30 -0.27 12.59
C LYS A 303 2.13 -1.55 12.78
N ILE A 304 1.92 -2.25 13.87
CA ILE A 304 2.73 -3.45 14.20
C ILE A 304 2.66 -4.54 13.11
N SER A 305 1.57 -4.61 12.35
CA SER A 305 1.43 -5.55 11.23
C SER A 305 2.47 -5.36 10.12
N ALA A 306 3.17 -4.20 10.10
CA ALA A 306 4.31 -4.01 9.20
C ALA A 306 5.41 -5.05 9.42
N ALA A 307 5.50 -5.64 10.62
CA ALA A 307 6.49 -6.67 10.95
C ALA A 307 6.41 -7.91 10.05
N VAL A 308 5.28 -8.20 9.42
CA VAL A 308 5.14 -9.34 8.48
C VAL A 308 6.18 -9.29 7.37
N ILE A 309 6.61 -8.08 6.94
CA ILE A 309 7.64 -7.91 5.92
C ILE A 309 9.03 -8.43 6.36
N CYS A 310 9.25 -8.59 7.67
CA CYS A 310 10.49 -9.16 8.18
C CYS A 310 10.70 -10.61 7.75
N ILE A 311 9.63 -11.37 7.46
CA ILE A 311 9.71 -12.77 7.06
C ILE A 311 10.46 -12.91 5.72
N PRO A 312 9.99 -12.34 4.60
CA PRO A 312 10.70 -12.44 3.32
C PRO A 312 12.09 -11.79 3.36
N ILE A 313 12.26 -10.69 4.09
CA ILE A 313 13.56 -10.02 4.24
C ILE A 313 14.53 -10.89 5.06
N GLY A 314 14.07 -11.49 6.14
CA GLY A 314 14.84 -12.44 6.94
C GLY A 314 15.27 -13.67 6.16
N CYS A 315 14.41 -14.19 5.28
CA CYS A 315 14.78 -15.29 4.37
C CYS A 315 15.91 -14.88 3.41
N VAL A 316 15.91 -13.65 2.87
CA VAL A 316 17.02 -13.14 2.05
C VAL A 316 18.31 -13.06 2.86
N PHE A 317 18.23 -12.53 4.08
CA PHE A 317 19.40 -12.40 4.95
C PHE A 317 19.98 -13.78 5.34
N ALA A 318 19.12 -14.72 5.72
CA ALA A 318 19.52 -16.09 6.04
C ALA A 318 20.16 -16.77 4.81
N TYR A 319 19.53 -16.68 3.64
CA TYR A 319 20.08 -17.24 2.40
C TYR A 319 21.48 -16.72 2.10
N GLU A 320 21.67 -15.40 2.16
CA GLU A 320 22.96 -14.78 1.87
C GLU A 320 24.01 -15.13 2.95
N PHE A 321 23.61 -15.20 4.20
CA PHE A 321 24.49 -15.57 5.31
C PHE A 321 25.01 -17.01 5.16
N PHE A 322 24.12 -17.97 4.96
CA PHE A 322 24.51 -19.37 4.76
C PHE A 322 25.32 -19.56 3.47
N ARG A 323 25.05 -18.80 2.43
CA ARG A 323 25.87 -18.81 1.21
C ARG A 323 27.31 -18.34 1.47
N GLU A 324 27.50 -17.30 2.27
CA GLU A 324 28.85 -16.83 2.63
C GLU A 324 29.56 -17.78 3.58
N ILE A 325 28.84 -18.45 4.50
CA ILE A 325 29.41 -19.53 5.31
C ILE A 325 29.91 -20.67 4.41
N GLY A 326 29.10 -21.12 3.45
CA GLY A 326 29.50 -22.18 2.52
C GLY A 326 30.76 -21.82 1.73
N LYS A 327 30.87 -20.56 1.27
CA LYS A 327 32.11 -20.06 0.62
C LYS A 327 33.31 -20.05 1.58
N ALA A 328 33.12 -19.60 2.81
CA ALA A 328 34.19 -19.53 3.81
C ALA A 328 34.70 -20.93 4.17
N VAL A 329 33.79 -21.92 4.28
CA VAL A 329 34.20 -23.33 4.52
C VAL A 329 35.00 -23.89 3.35
N SER A 330 34.55 -23.64 2.10
CA SER A 330 35.29 -24.07 0.91
C SER A 330 36.67 -23.42 0.78
N ALA A 331 36.75 -22.10 1.00
CA ALA A 331 38.00 -21.35 0.97
C ALA A 331 39.00 -21.82 2.05
N LYS A 332 38.47 -22.12 3.27
CA LYS A 332 39.32 -22.69 4.34
C LYS A 332 39.89 -24.07 3.96
N LYS A 333 39.08 -24.93 3.31
CA LYS A 333 39.56 -26.22 2.80
C LYS A 333 40.68 -26.08 1.76
N ASN A 334 40.67 -25.01 0.99
CA ASN A 334 41.68 -24.68 -0.01
C ASN A 334 42.89 -23.93 0.57
N GLY A 335 43.00 -23.78 1.90
CA GLY A 335 44.11 -23.12 2.56
C GLY A 335 44.10 -21.58 2.52
N GLU A 336 43.01 -20.96 2.10
CA GLU A 336 42.87 -19.50 2.01
C GLU A 336 42.75 -18.87 3.41
N SER A 337 43.63 -17.92 3.73
CA SER A 337 43.58 -17.16 4.98
C SER A 337 42.48 -16.11 4.94
N GLY A 338 41.81 -15.85 6.07
CA GLY A 338 40.82 -14.80 6.20
C GLY A 338 39.45 -15.09 5.60
N ALA A 339 39.16 -16.34 5.24
CA ALA A 339 37.89 -16.77 4.66
C ALA A 339 36.65 -16.35 5.50
N TRP A 340 36.78 -16.32 6.84
CA TRP A 340 35.70 -15.95 7.75
C TRP A 340 35.47 -14.45 7.96
N LYS A 341 36.37 -13.57 7.48
CA LYS A 341 36.23 -12.11 7.65
C LYS A 341 34.93 -11.58 7.05
N LYS A 342 34.54 -12.10 5.87
CA LYS A 342 33.26 -11.68 5.21
C LYS A 342 32.03 -12.13 5.99
N VAL A 343 32.06 -13.31 6.60
CA VAL A 343 30.97 -13.83 7.45
C VAL A 343 30.84 -12.96 8.70
N GLY A 344 31.97 -12.65 9.38
CA GLY A 344 32.00 -11.77 10.55
C GLY A 344 31.48 -10.35 10.23
N TYR A 345 31.92 -9.76 9.10
CA TYR A 345 31.41 -8.47 8.65
C TYR A 345 29.90 -8.49 8.41
N MET A 346 29.39 -9.55 7.77
CA MET A 346 27.96 -9.65 7.49
C MET A 346 27.14 -9.86 8.78
N ALA A 347 27.65 -10.63 9.73
CA ALA A 347 27.04 -10.77 11.06
C ALA A 347 26.97 -9.41 11.78
N ALA A 348 28.06 -8.63 11.77
CA ALA A 348 28.09 -7.28 12.34
C ALA A 348 27.07 -6.34 11.66
N CYS A 349 26.92 -6.42 10.34
CA CYS A 349 25.89 -5.66 9.61
C CYS A 349 24.48 -6.03 10.06
N TYR A 350 24.18 -7.32 10.30
CA TYR A 350 22.88 -7.77 10.78
C TYR A 350 22.62 -7.37 12.23
N VAL A 351 23.63 -7.38 13.08
CA VAL A 351 23.52 -6.83 14.44
C VAL A 351 23.18 -5.35 14.38
N LEU A 352 23.89 -4.57 13.56
CA LEU A 352 23.62 -3.15 13.39
C LEU A 352 22.20 -2.89 12.83
N PHE A 353 21.74 -3.71 11.89
CA PHE A 353 20.35 -3.69 11.39
C PHE A 353 19.35 -3.87 12.54
N LEU A 354 19.55 -4.86 13.40
CA LEU A 354 18.68 -5.11 14.55
C LEU A 354 18.75 -3.97 15.58
N CYS A 355 19.93 -3.40 15.82
CA CYS A 355 20.11 -2.25 16.71
C CYS A 355 19.36 -0.99 16.26
N ILE A 356 19.01 -0.89 14.97
CA ILE A 356 18.17 0.21 14.45
C ILE A 356 16.70 -0.20 14.42
N CYS A 357 16.40 -1.34 13.82
CA CYS A 357 15.03 -1.79 13.57
C CYS A 357 14.26 -2.06 14.86
N ALA A 358 14.86 -2.82 15.80
CA ALA A 358 14.15 -3.28 16.99
C ALA A 358 13.85 -2.15 17.98
N PRO A 359 14.79 -1.24 18.35
CA PRO A 359 14.45 -0.13 19.24
C PRO A 359 13.37 0.78 18.64
N ILE A 360 13.45 1.14 17.36
CA ILE A 360 12.46 1.99 16.72
C ILE A 360 11.11 1.26 16.64
N GLY A 361 11.07 0.00 16.18
CA GLY A 361 9.83 -0.70 15.92
C GLY A 361 9.11 -1.23 17.15
N LEU A 362 9.83 -1.46 18.25
CA LEU A 362 9.28 -2.13 19.43
C LEU A 362 9.13 -1.23 20.66
N TRP A 363 9.69 0.02 20.67
CA TRP A 363 9.63 0.83 21.86
C TRP A 363 8.20 1.09 22.35
N PHE A 364 7.26 1.33 21.43
CA PHE A 364 5.86 1.53 21.80
C PHE A 364 5.23 0.25 22.37
N GLN A 365 5.59 -0.91 21.85
CA GLN A 365 5.11 -2.19 22.37
C GLN A 365 5.59 -2.41 23.81
N VAL A 366 6.85 -2.05 24.09
CA VAL A 366 7.41 -2.08 25.45
C VAL A 366 6.73 -1.05 26.36
N TYR A 367 6.51 0.16 25.86
CA TYR A 367 5.77 1.20 26.57
C TYR A 367 4.34 0.75 26.90
N ALA A 368 3.59 0.27 25.90
CA ALA A 368 2.20 -0.16 26.07
C ALA A 368 2.09 -1.39 27.01
N TYR A 369 3.07 -2.29 26.95
CA TYR A 369 3.13 -3.42 27.89
C TYR A 369 3.34 -2.93 29.34
N LYS A 370 4.29 -2.01 29.55
CA LYS A 370 4.59 -1.47 30.90
C LYS A 370 3.46 -0.61 31.46
N THR A 371 2.79 0.17 30.60
CA THR A 371 1.79 1.15 31.02
C THR A 371 0.39 0.55 31.14
N PHE A 372 0.03 -0.32 30.19
CA PHE A 372 -1.34 -0.83 30.03
C PHE A 372 -1.43 -2.37 30.14
N GLY A 373 -0.32 -3.09 30.35
CA GLY A 373 -0.30 -4.55 30.28
C GLY A 373 -0.56 -5.12 28.88
N GLN A 374 -0.47 -4.29 27.84
CA GLN A 374 -0.77 -4.66 26.46
C GLN A 374 0.26 -5.63 25.92
N LYS A 375 -0.13 -6.88 25.65
CA LYS A 375 0.75 -7.91 25.10
C LYS A 375 1.08 -7.64 23.61
N LEU A 376 2.21 -8.15 23.16
CA LEU A 376 2.57 -8.10 21.74
C LEU A 376 1.50 -8.81 20.89
N GLY A 377 1.08 -8.15 19.80
CA GLY A 377 -0.01 -8.65 18.96
C GLY A 377 -1.40 -8.48 19.58
N PHE A 378 -1.52 -7.59 20.56
CA PHE A 378 -2.82 -7.20 21.11
C PHE A 378 -3.70 -6.62 19.99
N VAL A 379 -4.96 -7.06 19.97
CA VAL A 379 -6.03 -6.50 19.15
C VAL A 379 -7.17 -6.16 20.10
N PHE A 380 -7.73 -4.99 19.97
CA PHE A 380 -8.81 -4.55 20.82
C PHE A 380 -10.04 -5.47 20.66
N SER A 381 -10.43 -6.15 21.75
CA SER A 381 -11.44 -7.21 21.73
C SER A 381 -12.84 -6.77 22.19
N ASN A 382 -12.99 -5.53 22.73
CA ASN A 382 -14.26 -5.03 23.25
C ASN A 382 -15.27 -4.61 22.15
N LEU A 383 -15.08 -5.08 20.95
CA LEU A 383 -16.04 -4.91 19.86
C LEU A 383 -17.18 -5.94 19.90
N ASN A 384 -17.29 -6.69 21.01
CA ASN A 384 -18.34 -7.67 21.25
C ASN A 384 -19.72 -7.02 21.10
N GLY A 385 -20.43 -7.40 20.06
CA GLY A 385 -21.78 -6.95 19.74
C GLY A 385 -21.92 -5.84 18.70
N ALA A 386 -20.88 -5.01 18.45
CA ALA A 386 -20.90 -3.97 17.40
C ALA A 386 -20.41 -4.47 16.05
N LEU A 387 -19.49 -5.44 16.06
CA LEU A 387 -19.01 -6.14 14.87
C LEU A 387 -19.62 -7.53 14.86
N GLY A 388 -20.42 -7.84 13.87
CA GLY A 388 -21.03 -9.15 13.73
C GLY A 388 -19.97 -10.26 13.74
N THR A 389 -20.13 -11.24 14.63
CA THR A 389 -19.33 -12.46 14.60
C THR A 389 -19.98 -13.47 13.68
N THR A 390 -19.18 -14.21 12.94
CA THR A 390 -19.71 -15.27 12.08
C THR A 390 -20.07 -16.53 12.87
N HIS A 391 -21.16 -17.18 12.48
CA HIS A 391 -21.50 -18.53 12.91
C HIS A 391 -20.89 -19.62 12.01
N HIS A 392 -20.30 -19.23 10.87
CA HIS A 392 -19.67 -20.17 9.94
C HIS A 392 -18.35 -20.72 10.49
N ASN A 393 -18.08 -21.99 10.23
CA ASN A 393 -16.81 -22.60 10.58
C ASN A 393 -15.68 -22.05 9.68
N TRP A 394 -14.42 -22.29 10.06
CA TRP A 394 -13.27 -21.77 9.34
C TRP A 394 -13.19 -22.27 7.90
N PHE A 395 -13.70 -23.46 7.60
CA PHE A 395 -13.70 -24.04 6.27
C PHE A 395 -14.66 -23.28 5.35
N GLU A 396 -15.91 -23.04 5.79
CA GLU A 396 -16.91 -22.26 5.05
C GLU A 396 -16.43 -20.84 4.78
N ARG A 397 -15.66 -20.28 5.69
CA ARG A 397 -15.12 -18.91 5.55
C ARG A 397 -13.98 -18.78 4.55
N LEU A 398 -13.31 -19.89 4.19
CA LEU A 398 -12.10 -19.89 3.36
C LEU A 398 -12.37 -20.28 1.91
N PHE A 399 -13.33 -21.15 1.70
CA PHE A 399 -13.57 -21.68 0.37
C PHE A 399 -14.55 -20.83 -0.40
N ILE A 400 -14.35 -20.77 -1.71
CA ILE A 400 -15.26 -20.12 -2.63
C ILE A 400 -16.59 -20.88 -2.59
N THR A 401 -17.65 -20.16 -2.29
CA THR A 401 -19.01 -20.70 -2.35
C THR A 401 -19.44 -20.93 -3.80
N PHE A 402 -20.37 -21.88 -4.00
CA PHE A 402 -21.03 -22.07 -5.30
C PHE A 402 -22.42 -21.39 -5.34
N ASP A 403 -22.83 -20.71 -4.26
CA ASP A 403 -24.08 -19.93 -4.26
C ASP A 403 -23.86 -18.58 -4.95
N PRO A 404 -24.51 -18.33 -6.11
CA PRO A 404 -24.42 -17.04 -6.80
C PRO A 404 -24.87 -15.84 -5.93
N ASN A 405 -25.80 -16.06 -5.00
CA ASN A 405 -26.31 -15.00 -4.12
C ASN A 405 -25.23 -14.50 -3.15
N GLU A 406 -24.30 -15.36 -2.73
CA GLU A 406 -23.18 -14.95 -1.89
C GLU A 406 -22.22 -13.99 -2.61
N TYR A 407 -21.99 -14.17 -3.94
CA TYR A 407 -21.11 -13.28 -4.71
C TYR A 407 -21.67 -11.86 -4.75
N PHE A 408 -22.95 -11.71 -5.07
CA PHE A 408 -23.61 -10.40 -5.10
C PHE A 408 -23.89 -9.87 -3.70
N GLY A 409 -24.24 -10.72 -2.75
CA GLY A 409 -24.37 -10.37 -1.34
C GLY A 409 -23.08 -9.82 -0.75
N THR A 410 -21.93 -10.41 -1.10
CA THR A 410 -20.61 -9.89 -0.69
C THR A 410 -20.34 -8.51 -1.24
N LEU A 411 -20.71 -8.23 -2.49
CA LEU A 411 -20.49 -6.92 -3.10
C LEU A 411 -21.19 -5.81 -2.31
N TYR A 412 -22.39 -6.08 -1.81
CA TYR A 412 -23.22 -5.12 -1.06
C TYR A 412 -23.20 -5.34 0.46
N CYS A 413 -22.38 -6.26 0.94
CA CYS A 413 -22.22 -6.53 2.36
C CYS A 413 -21.70 -5.28 3.09
N GLN A 414 -22.33 -4.95 4.22
CA GLN A 414 -21.82 -3.92 5.12
C GLN A 414 -20.87 -4.55 6.12
N THR A 415 -19.85 -3.82 6.55
CA THR A 415 -18.85 -4.31 7.49
C THR A 415 -19.34 -4.33 8.93
N PHE A 416 -20.39 -3.58 9.24
CA PHE A 416 -20.95 -3.46 10.58
C PHE A 416 -22.39 -3.90 10.66
N CYS A 417 -22.76 -4.50 11.80
CA CYS A 417 -24.15 -4.76 12.16
C CYS A 417 -24.99 -3.48 12.07
N THR A 418 -26.09 -3.52 11.34
CA THR A 418 -27.12 -2.50 11.45
C THR A 418 -28.20 -3.00 12.40
N ILE A 419 -28.53 -2.19 13.40
CA ILE A 419 -29.73 -2.40 14.20
C ILE A 419 -30.85 -1.60 13.51
N LYS A 420 -31.75 -2.31 12.87
CA LYS A 420 -32.95 -1.71 12.27
C LYS A 420 -34.14 -2.26 13.03
N ASP A 421 -34.99 -1.37 13.56
CA ASP A 421 -36.23 -1.70 14.29
C ASP A 421 -36.02 -2.68 15.48
N GLY A 422 -34.88 -2.55 16.19
CA GLY A 422 -34.55 -3.42 17.32
C GLY A 422 -33.99 -4.79 16.93
N VAL A 423 -33.93 -5.12 15.64
CA VAL A 423 -33.39 -6.37 15.12
C VAL A 423 -31.96 -6.15 14.68
N THR A 424 -31.02 -6.90 15.26
CA THR A 424 -29.63 -6.92 14.83
C THR A 424 -29.52 -7.76 13.57
N THR A 425 -29.34 -7.13 12.43
CA THR A 425 -29.01 -7.83 11.18
C THR A 425 -27.55 -8.23 11.21
N HIS A 426 -27.28 -9.52 11.34
CA HIS A 426 -25.95 -10.07 11.23
C HIS A 426 -25.55 -10.18 9.75
N TYR A 427 -24.26 -9.93 9.46
CA TYR A 427 -23.72 -10.12 8.12
C TYR A 427 -23.64 -11.61 7.83
N ASN A 428 -24.28 -12.04 6.76
CA ASN A 428 -24.29 -13.45 6.35
C ASN A 428 -23.06 -13.85 5.53
N ASN A 429 -22.19 -12.91 5.19
CA ASN A 429 -21.13 -13.16 4.22
C ASN A 429 -19.75 -12.97 4.84
N TYR A 430 -19.17 -14.08 5.26
CA TYR A 430 -17.85 -14.16 5.89
C TYR A 430 -16.84 -14.90 5.04
N ASN A 431 -17.05 -14.99 3.73
CA ASN A 431 -16.13 -15.64 2.82
C ASN A 431 -14.91 -14.76 2.58
N LEU A 432 -13.75 -15.16 3.10
CA LEU A 432 -12.51 -14.38 3.03
C LEU A 432 -12.06 -14.07 1.60
N PRO A 433 -11.98 -15.04 0.65
CA PRO A 433 -11.57 -14.74 -0.72
C PRO A 433 -12.46 -13.73 -1.43
N LEU A 434 -13.78 -13.83 -1.26
CA LEU A 434 -14.74 -12.92 -1.90
C LEU A 434 -14.67 -11.52 -1.27
N PHE A 435 -14.54 -11.45 0.05
CA PHE A 435 -14.41 -10.16 0.72
C PHE A 435 -13.08 -9.49 0.39
N GLN A 436 -11.99 -10.26 0.29
CA GLN A 436 -10.68 -9.77 -0.17
C GLN A 436 -10.78 -9.21 -1.60
N LEU A 437 -11.45 -9.92 -2.52
CA LEU A 437 -11.67 -9.40 -3.86
C LEU A 437 -12.45 -8.08 -3.82
N ARG A 438 -13.61 -8.06 -3.15
CA ARG A 438 -14.43 -6.87 -3.02
C ARG A 438 -13.65 -5.69 -2.45
N SER A 439 -12.99 -5.89 -1.30
CA SER A 439 -12.28 -4.82 -0.61
C SER A 439 -11.02 -4.38 -1.34
N SER A 440 -10.44 -5.23 -2.19
CA SER A 440 -9.35 -4.84 -3.10
C SER A 440 -9.78 -3.87 -4.18
N LEU A 441 -11.06 -3.94 -4.59
CA LEU A 441 -11.64 -3.11 -5.64
C LEU A 441 -12.33 -1.85 -5.09
N PHE A 442 -13.08 -1.97 -3.98
CA PHE A 442 -13.99 -0.93 -3.49
C PHE A 442 -13.77 -0.53 -2.03
N GLY A 443 -12.79 -1.12 -1.35
CA GLY A 443 -12.54 -0.89 0.05
C GLY A 443 -13.51 -1.61 0.99
N GLU A 444 -13.43 -1.26 2.27
CA GLU A 444 -14.19 -1.90 3.34
C GLU A 444 -15.68 -1.55 3.27
N PHE A 445 -16.00 -0.30 2.95
CA PHE A 445 -17.37 0.22 2.98
C PHE A 445 -17.93 0.38 1.59
N ASN A 446 -19.07 -0.27 1.36
CA ASN A 446 -19.80 -0.14 0.11
C ASN A 446 -21.03 0.78 0.33
N THR A 447 -20.89 2.03 -0.06
CA THR A 447 -21.95 3.03 0.06
C THR A 447 -22.24 3.74 -1.27
N TYR A 448 -22.26 2.98 -2.36
CA TYR A 448 -22.38 3.56 -3.71
C TYR A 448 -23.81 3.58 -4.20
N LYS A 449 -24.57 4.56 -3.78
CA LYS A 449 -25.86 4.84 -4.42
C LYS A 449 -25.63 5.38 -5.82
N GLY A 450 -26.14 4.70 -6.84
CA GLY A 450 -26.05 5.10 -8.25
C GLY A 450 -24.86 4.53 -9.02
N GLY A 451 -24.00 3.74 -8.39
CA GLY A 451 -22.85 3.06 -9.04
C GLY A 451 -22.98 1.53 -9.10
N GLU A 452 -24.15 0.98 -8.85
CA GLU A 452 -24.37 -0.46 -8.68
C GLU A 452 -23.98 -1.26 -9.93
N CYS A 453 -24.38 -0.81 -11.10
CA CYS A 453 -24.03 -1.48 -12.35
C CYS A 453 -22.51 -1.50 -12.61
N PHE A 454 -21.84 -0.39 -12.34
CA PHE A 454 -20.38 -0.28 -12.46
C PHE A 454 -19.66 -1.19 -11.49
N SER A 455 -20.07 -1.20 -10.23
CA SER A 455 -19.43 -2.02 -9.20
C SER A 455 -19.67 -3.50 -9.44
N ALA A 456 -20.88 -3.92 -9.85
CA ALA A 456 -21.18 -5.31 -10.21
C ALA A 456 -20.35 -5.78 -11.41
N THR A 457 -20.24 -4.95 -12.45
CA THR A 457 -19.45 -5.28 -13.65
C THR A 457 -17.96 -5.40 -13.30
N ALA A 458 -17.41 -4.45 -12.54
CA ALA A 458 -16.01 -4.48 -12.13
C ALA A 458 -15.72 -5.68 -11.21
N PHE A 459 -16.63 -6.03 -10.32
CA PHE A 459 -16.52 -7.21 -9.46
C PHE A 459 -16.53 -8.52 -10.27
N ALA A 460 -17.46 -8.65 -11.21
CA ALA A 460 -17.54 -9.81 -12.11
C ALA A 460 -16.25 -9.95 -12.95
N CYS A 461 -15.75 -8.86 -13.52
CA CYS A 461 -14.46 -8.85 -14.24
C CYS A 461 -13.29 -9.23 -13.32
N GLY A 462 -13.29 -8.76 -12.07
CA GLY A 462 -12.29 -9.10 -11.06
C GLY A 462 -12.30 -10.59 -10.71
N LEU A 463 -13.49 -11.16 -10.48
CA LEU A 463 -13.67 -12.58 -10.23
C LEU A 463 -13.18 -13.43 -11.41
N LEU A 464 -13.59 -13.06 -12.63
CA LEU A 464 -13.12 -13.73 -13.86
C LEU A 464 -11.60 -13.63 -14.01
N SER A 465 -11.01 -12.48 -13.67
CA SER A 465 -9.56 -12.29 -13.69
C SER A 465 -8.85 -13.25 -12.72
N LEU A 466 -9.37 -13.44 -11.50
CA LEU A 466 -8.80 -14.40 -10.54
C LEU A 466 -8.89 -15.83 -11.04
N ILE A 467 -10.03 -16.24 -11.61
CA ILE A 467 -10.22 -17.57 -12.19
C ILE A 467 -9.22 -17.80 -13.33
N LEU A 468 -9.10 -16.83 -14.25
CA LEU A 468 -8.18 -16.93 -15.38
C LEU A 468 -6.71 -16.98 -14.93
N VAL A 469 -6.32 -16.19 -13.93
CA VAL A 469 -4.96 -16.25 -13.36
C VAL A 469 -4.71 -17.60 -12.71
N PHE A 470 -5.68 -18.16 -12.00
CA PHE A 470 -5.57 -19.52 -11.47
C PHE A 470 -5.38 -20.56 -12.58
N ILE A 471 -6.17 -20.49 -13.65
CA ILE A 471 -6.01 -21.37 -14.82
C ILE A 471 -4.61 -21.19 -15.45
N MET A 472 -4.10 -19.95 -15.56
CA MET A 472 -2.73 -19.70 -16.03
C MET A 472 -1.68 -20.40 -15.17
N LEU A 473 -1.83 -20.37 -13.83
CA LEU A 473 -0.89 -21.03 -12.93
C LEU A 473 -0.94 -22.55 -13.08
N VAL A 474 -2.14 -23.14 -13.14
CA VAL A 474 -2.31 -24.58 -13.39
C VAL A 474 -1.69 -24.95 -14.75
N TYR A 475 -1.93 -24.15 -15.78
CA TYR A 475 -1.34 -24.38 -17.09
C TYR A 475 0.19 -24.27 -17.09
N CYS A 476 0.77 -23.34 -16.34
CA CYS A 476 2.23 -23.30 -16.14
C CYS A 476 2.77 -24.58 -15.49
N ILE A 477 2.05 -25.16 -14.53
CA ILE A 477 2.41 -26.44 -13.90
C ILE A 477 2.37 -27.57 -14.95
N VAL A 478 1.31 -27.65 -15.76
CA VAL A 478 1.20 -28.63 -16.85
C VAL A 478 2.35 -28.49 -17.85
N LEU A 479 2.67 -27.26 -18.27
CA LEU A 479 3.80 -26.98 -19.17
C LEU A 479 5.14 -27.38 -18.53
N PHE A 480 5.30 -27.19 -17.24
CA PHE A 480 6.50 -27.60 -16.51
C PHE A 480 6.68 -29.13 -16.58
N PHE A 481 5.63 -29.91 -16.31
CA PHE A 481 5.70 -31.36 -16.40
C PHE A 481 5.92 -31.84 -17.85
N LYS A 482 5.33 -31.16 -18.85
CA LYS A 482 5.49 -31.52 -20.27
C LYS A 482 6.89 -31.20 -20.84
N ASN A 483 7.44 -30.02 -20.49
CA ASN A 483 8.67 -29.50 -21.09
C ASN A 483 9.90 -29.64 -20.15
N GLY A 484 9.71 -30.11 -18.93
CA GLY A 484 10.78 -30.40 -17.96
C GLY A 484 11.71 -29.23 -17.67
N LYS A 485 13.00 -29.51 -17.61
CA LYS A 485 14.05 -28.53 -17.25
C LYS A 485 14.11 -27.30 -18.16
N LYS A 486 13.61 -27.36 -19.40
CA LYS A 486 13.54 -26.23 -20.33
C LYS A 486 12.65 -25.08 -19.81
N MET A 487 11.71 -25.40 -18.94
CA MET A 487 10.82 -24.41 -18.30
C MET A 487 11.40 -23.83 -17.00
N LEU A 488 12.53 -24.35 -16.52
CA LEU A 488 13.17 -23.81 -15.32
C LEU A 488 13.71 -22.40 -15.59
N ALA A 489 13.42 -21.50 -14.68
CA ALA A 489 14.00 -20.16 -14.64
C ALA A 489 15.51 -20.25 -14.45
N ASP A 490 16.24 -19.26 -14.95
CA ASP A 490 17.64 -19.05 -14.58
C ASP A 490 17.76 -18.72 -13.07
N GLU A 491 18.96 -18.78 -12.53
CA GLU A 491 19.17 -18.58 -11.10
C GLU A 491 18.66 -17.22 -10.58
N PRO A 492 18.92 -16.09 -11.26
CA PRO A 492 18.39 -14.79 -10.86
C PRO A 492 16.86 -14.73 -10.85
N GLU A 493 16.21 -15.33 -11.85
CA GLU A 493 14.75 -15.37 -11.93
C GLU A 493 14.16 -16.27 -10.84
N ARG A 494 14.75 -17.43 -10.56
CA ARG A 494 14.31 -18.31 -9.45
C ARG A 494 14.35 -17.60 -8.10
N LYS A 495 15.42 -16.83 -7.83
CA LYS A 495 15.53 -16.03 -6.61
C LYS A 495 14.43 -14.98 -6.51
N ASN A 496 14.11 -14.33 -7.63
CA ASN A 496 13.00 -13.37 -7.69
C ASN A 496 11.65 -14.03 -7.41
N ILE A 497 11.39 -15.16 -8.05
CA ILE A 497 10.14 -15.93 -7.87
C ILE A 497 10.02 -16.39 -6.41
N ALA A 498 11.11 -16.93 -5.83
CA ALA A 498 11.12 -17.37 -4.44
C ALA A 498 10.83 -16.22 -3.48
N PHE A 499 11.48 -15.06 -3.66
CA PHE A 499 11.21 -13.88 -2.83
C PHE A 499 9.74 -13.44 -2.91
N ILE A 500 9.21 -13.33 -4.13
CA ILE A 500 7.81 -12.93 -4.36
C ILE A 500 6.84 -13.97 -3.77
N ALA A 501 7.10 -15.25 -3.94
CA ALA A 501 6.27 -16.31 -3.39
C ALA A 501 6.26 -16.28 -1.84
N ILE A 502 7.44 -16.16 -1.21
CA ILE A 502 7.56 -16.07 0.25
C ILE A 502 6.85 -14.80 0.76
N MET A 503 7.05 -13.65 0.11
CA MET A 503 6.41 -12.40 0.50
C MET A 503 4.88 -12.52 0.40
N THR A 504 4.37 -13.00 -0.72
CA THR A 504 2.92 -13.16 -0.94
C THR A 504 2.32 -14.14 0.07
N ALA A 505 2.96 -15.30 0.25
CA ALA A 505 2.52 -16.31 1.21
C ALA A 505 2.53 -15.79 2.65
N SER A 506 3.57 -15.04 3.05
CA SER A 506 3.68 -14.49 4.41
C SER A 506 2.50 -13.56 4.73
N PHE A 507 2.11 -12.69 3.81
CA PHE A 507 0.98 -11.79 4.02
C PHE A 507 -0.36 -12.53 4.00
N LEU A 508 -0.57 -13.46 3.07
CA LEU A 508 -1.81 -14.23 3.00
C LEU A 508 -1.98 -15.15 4.22
N ILE A 509 -0.91 -15.81 4.69
CA ILE A 509 -0.94 -16.63 5.90
C ILE A 509 -1.17 -15.77 7.14
N SER A 510 -0.52 -14.59 7.22
CA SER A 510 -0.73 -13.68 8.34
C SER A 510 -2.18 -13.21 8.43
N GLU A 511 -2.79 -12.87 7.30
CA GLU A 511 -4.19 -12.46 7.21
C GLU A 511 -5.13 -13.60 7.58
N PHE A 512 -4.86 -14.78 7.06
CA PHE A 512 -5.61 -15.98 7.40
C PHE A 512 -5.59 -16.25 8.90
N MET A 513 -4.41 -16.21 9.54
CA MET A 513 -4.27 -16.41 10.97
C MET A 513 -4.96 -15.32 11.79
N PHE A 514 -4.92 -14.06 11.29
CA PHE A 514 -5.61 -12.94 11.90
C PHE A 514 -7.13 -13.13 11.86
N TYR A 515 -7.67 -13.50 10.70
CA TYR A 515 -9.08 -13.73 10.50
C TYR A 515 -9.62 -14.93 11.30
N ILE A 516 -8.84 -16.02 11.41
CA ILE A 516 -9.20 -17.16 12.27
C ILE A 516 -9.33 -16.73 13.73
N LYS A 517 -8.36 -15.93 14.20
CA LYS A 517 -8.33 -15.46 15.59
C LYS A 517 -9.40 -14.42 15.89
N MET A 518 -9.70 -13.57 14.93
CA MET A 518 -10.62 -12.44 15.04
C MET A 518 -11.65 -12.50 13.89
N PRO A 519 -12.72 -13.29 14.02
CA PRO A 519 -13.66 -13.58 12.94
C PRO A 519 -14.69 -12.44 12.74
N TYR A 520 -14.20 -11.24 12.46
CA TYR A 520 -15.03 -10.07 12.17
C TYR A 520 -14.99 -9.75 10.68
N ALA A 521 -16.03 -9.11 10.14
CA ALA A 521 -16.04 -8.68 8.74
C ALA A 521 -14.91 -7.69 8.43
N CYS A 522 -14.60 -6.76 9.33
CA CYS A 522 -13.53 -5.78 9.16
C CYS A 522 -12.12 -6.39 9.12
N THR A 523 -11.92 -7.61 9.64
CA THR A 523 -10.63 -8.31 9.61
C THR A 523 -10.37 -9.01 8.28
N MET A 524 -11.32 -9.07 7.38
CA MET A 524 -11.19 -9.64 6.03
C MET A 524 -10.72 -8.62 4.99
N ASP A 525 -10.46 -7.37 5.37
CA ASP A 525 -10.16 -6.31 4.43
C ASP A 525 -8.78 -6.48 3.78
N PHE A 526 -8.73 -6.27 2.46
CA PHE A 526 -7.50 -6.34 1.66
C PHE A 526 -6.39 -5.37 2.13
N ARG A 527 -6.73 -4.33 2.92
CA ARG A 527 -5.75 -3.40 3.49
C ARG A 527 -4.65 -4.07 4.32
N TYR A 528 -4.92 -5.24 4.90
CA TYR A 528 -3.94 -5.98 5.70
C TYR A 528 -2.90 -6.71 4.84
N VAL A 529 -3.20 -6.94 3.57
CA VAL A 529 -2.33 -7.67 2.63
C VAL A 529 -1.84 -6.83 1.44
N MET A 530 -1.82 -5.52 1.54
CA MET A 530 -1.45 -4.60 0.44
C MET A 530 -0.16 -4.97 -0.30
N PRO A 531 0.94 -5.47 0.32
CA PRO A 531 2.13 -5.90 -0.40
C PRO A 531 1.90 -7.03 -1.40
N VAL A 532 0.81 -7.78 -1.27
CA VAL A 532 0.43 -8.85 -2.21
C VAL A 532 0.12 -8.31 -3.62
N ILE A 533 -0.18 -7.01 -3.77
CA ILE A 533 -0.32 -6.35 -5.08
C ILE A 533 0.95 -6.55 -5.93
N LEU A 534 2.13 -6.34 -5.35
CA LEU A 534 3.40 -6.60 -6.02
C LEU A 534 3.55 -8.09 -6.35
N GLY A 535 3.11 -8.96 -5.42
CA GLY A 535 3.09 -10.41 -5.61
C GLY A 535 2.25 -10.81 -6.80
N PHE A 536 1.00 -10.39 -6.87
CA PHE A 536 0.09 -10.68 -7.98
C PHE A 536 0.62 -10.16 -9.33
N ALA A 537 1.13 -8.92 -9.36
CA ALA A 537 1.72 -8.33 -10.55
C ALA A 537 2.87 -9.20 -11.11
N MET A 538 3.77 -9.65 -10.23
CA MET A 538 4.93 -10.44 -10.62
C MET A 538 4.57 -11.90 -10.95
N ILE A 539 3.66 -12.53 -10.22
CA ILE A 539 3.16 -13.87 -10.50
C ILE A 539 2.49 -13.89 -11.88
N PHE A 540 1.61 -12.93 -12.15
CA PHE A 540 0.96 -12.78 -13.46
C PHE A 540 2.00 -12.58 -14.58
N TYR A 541 3.00 -11.70 -14.35
CA TYR A 541 4.08 -11.46 -15.31
C TYR A 541 4.87 -12.73 -15.63
N TYR A 542 5.29 -13.50 -14.62
CA TYR A 542 6.05 -14.72 -14.84
C TYR A 542 5.21 -15.82 -15.49
N ALA A 543 3.97 -16.01 -15.07
CA ALA A 543 3.05 -16.97 -15.71
C ALA A 543 2.84 -16.63 -17.20
N ARG A 544 2.50 -15.37 -17.50
CA ARG A 544 2.37 -14.87 -18.86
C ARG A 544 3.61 -15.15 -19.70
N ARG A 545 4.79 -14.80 -19.19
CA ARG A 545 6.06 -15.00 -19.91
C ARG A 545 6.31 -16.47 -20.22
N ARG A 546 6.02 -17.37 -19.29
CA ARG A 546 6.20 -18.82 -19.47
C ARG A 546 5.22 -19.40 -20.50
N ILE A 547 3.97 -19.00 -20.42
CA ILE A 547 2.93 -19.48 -21.34
C ILE A 547 3.23 -19.01 -22.77
N LEU A 548 3.58 -17.75 -22.96
CA LEU A 548 3.94 -17.21 -24.28
C LEU A 548 5.21 -17.87 -24.84
N ALA A 549 6.18 -18.23 -24.00
CA ALA A 549 7.38 -18.94 -24.44
C ALA A 549 7.08 -20.37 -24.94
N ALA A 550 6.00 -20.99 -24.47
CA ALA A 550 5.53 -22.29 -24.96
C ALA A 550 4.80 -22.19 -26.31
N ASN A 551 4.38 -20.99 -26.70
CA ASN A 551 3.77 -20.64 -28.00
C ASN A 551 2.65 -21.59 -28.46
N THR A 552 1.74 -21.93 -27.57
CA THR A 552 0.55 -22.74 -27.88
C THR A 552 -0.65 -21.84 -28.15
N GLU A 553 -1.56 -22.23 -29.08
CA GLU A 553 -2.77 -21.45 -29.38
C GLU A 553 -3.61 -21.20 -28.11
N PHE A 554 -3.87 -22.25 -27.34
CA PHE A 554 -4.60 -22.14 -26.07
C PHE A 554 -3.88 -21.20 -25.09
N GLY A 555 -2.56 -21.32 -24.94
CA GLY A 555 -1.78 -20.46 -24.05
C GLY A 555 -1.81 -19.00 -24.47
N ASN A 556 -1.68 -18.71 -25.76
CA ASN A 556 -1.75 -17.35 -26.30
C ASN A 556 -3.15 -16.73 -26.09
N ALA A 557 -4.22 -17.50 -26.35
CA ALA A 557 -5.59 -17.05 -26.09
C ALA A 557 -5.84 -16.80 -24.58
N LEU A 558 -5.41 -17.72 -23.73
CA LEU A 558 -5.53 -17.61 -22.28
C LEU A 558 -4.84 -16.34 -21.75
N VAL A 559 -3.61 -16.07 -22.20
CA VAL A 559 -2.87 -14.86 -21.83
C VAL A 559 -3.57 -13.60 -22.32
N PHE A 560 -4.08 -13.59 -23.54
CA PHE A 560 -4.80 -12.45 -24.11
C PHE A 560 -6.05 -12.12 -23.28
N VAL A 561 -6.93 -13.12 -23.07
CA VAL A 561 -8.17 -12.93 -22.32
C VAL A 561 -7.90 -12.53 -20.88
N SER A 562 -6.94 -13.18 -20.21
CA SER A 562 -6.57 -12.82 -18.84
C SER A 562 -6.05 -11.39 -18.74
N THR A 563 -5.20 -10.97 -19.67
CA THR A 563 -4.66 -9.59 -19.69
C THR A 563 -5.78 -8.57 -19.93
N PHE A 564 -6.71 -8.88 -20.83
CA PHE A 564 -7.88 -8.04 -21.11
C PHE A 564 -8.78 -7.91 -19.87
N CYS A 565 -9.12 -9.02 -19.21
CA CYS A 565 -9.97 -8.99 -18.01
C CYS A 565 -9.33 -8.20 -16.85
N VAL A 566 -8.03 -8.39 -16.60
CA VAL A 566 -7.30 -7.62 -15.59
C VAL A 566 -7.30 -6.13 -15.95
N ALA A 567 -7.02 -5.78 -17.20
CA ALA A 567 -7.04 -4.39 -17.65
C ALA A 567 -8.46 -3.78 -17.54
N ALA A 568 -9.50 -4.52 -17.89
CA ALA A 568 -10.89 -4.09 -17.76
C ALA A 568 -11.26 -3.84 -16.29
N THR A 569 -10.89 -4.77 -15.39
CA THR A 569 -11.13 -4.62 -13.95
C THR A 569 -10.50 -3.33 -13.41
N ILE A 570 -9.21 -3.11 -13.70
CA ILE A 570 -8.49 -1.91 -13.25
C ILE A 570 -9.10 -0.64 -13.86
N SER A 571 -9.45 -0.66 -15.15
CA SER A 571 -10.03 0.50 -15.83
C SER A 571 -11.42 0.85 -15.29
N LEU A 572 -12.30 -0.12 -15.12
CA LEU A 572 -13.64 0.08 -14.57
C LEU A 572 -13.58 0.61 -13.14
N THR A 573 -12.73 0.02 -12.29
CA THR A 573 -12.57 0.49 -10.91
C THR A 573 -11.92 1.88 -10.84
N THR A 574 -10.96 2.18 -11.72
CA THR A 574 -10.37 3.52 -11.83
C THR A 574 -11.42 4.55 -12.21
N LEU A 575 -12.25 4.25 -13.21
CA LEU A 575 -13.38 5.10 -13.61
C LEU A 575 -14.39 5.25 -12.47
N PHE A 576 -14.67 4.17 -11.75
CA PHE A 576 -15.54 4.22 -10.57
C PHE A 576 -15.02 5.23 -9.54
N TYR A 577 -13.73 5.22 -9.20
CA TYR A 577 -13.14 6.19 -8.26
C TYR A 577 -13.10 7.62 -8.79
N LEU A 578 -13.14 7.84 -10.10
CA LEU A 578 -13.23 9.17 -10.71
C LEU A 578 -14.65 9.72 -10.76
N VAL A 579 -15.64 8.85 -11.02
CA VAL A 579 -17.01 9.28 -11.35
C VAL A 579 -17.97 9.05 -10.19
N CYS A 580 -17.83 7.95 -9.47
CA CYS A 580 -18.76 7.50 -8.42
C CYS A 580 -18.16 7.60 -7.01
N SER A 581 -16.97 8.24 -6.86
CA SER A 581 -16.27 8.29 -5.58
C SER A 581 -16.95 9.22 -4.60
N VAL A 582 -17.80 8.67 -3.78
CA VAL A 582 -18.23 9.25 -2.50
C VAL A 582 -18.17 8.21 -1.43
#